data_fb3105136e5bd3a9bd03a8b82bf3c941
#
_entry.id   fb3105136e5bd3a9bd03a8b82bf3c941
#
_cell.length_a   1.000
_cell.length_b   1.000
_cell.length_c   1.000
_cell.angle_alpha   90.00
_cell.angle_beta   90.00
_cell.angle_gamma   90.00
#
_symmetry.space_group_name_H-M   'P 1'
#
loop_
_entity.id
_entity.type
_entity.pdbx_description
1 polymer ?
#
loop_
_entity_poly.entity_id
_entity_poly.type
_entity_poly.pdbx_seq_one_letter_code
_entity_poly.pdbx_strand_id
1 'polypeptide(L)'
;ASLVGSEMCIRDSPSAEQRMDLYRRIAAIRTDEDASDLLDEMLDRYGEAPKSVLALLDVALLRSAAAKAGVSDISQKGSLLRLQLGVFHPQALVAVCGHAKYRQRLTLAAGEIPALTLKLKPGEDVLEAARDLVEDLKLAAEEAAGGTP
;
A
#
# COMPACT_ATOMS: atom_id res chain seq x y z
N ALA A 1 8.58 23.27 19.44
CA ALA A 1 8.20 22.01 20.01
C ALA A 1 8.48 20.90 19.03
N SER A 2 7.74 20.82 17.93
CA SER A 2 8.05 19.85 16.89
C SER A 2 9.43 20.09 16.30
N LEU A 3 9.90 21.31 16.37
CA LEU A 3 11.24 21.67 15.91
C LEU A 3 12.32 20.95 16.71
N VAL A 4 12.10 20.78 18.00
CA VAL A 4 13.05 20.09 18.86
C VAL A 4 13.19 18.64 18.41
N GLY A 5 12.10 18.00 18.14
CA GLY A 5 12.11 16.64 17.61
C GLY A 5 12.81 16.57 16.26
N SER A 6 12.58 17.57 15.41
CA SER A 6 13.23 17.65 14.12
C SER A 6 14.74 17.81 14.26
N GLU A 7 15.17 18.61 15.22
CA GLU A 7 16.59 18.81 15.45
C GLU A 7 17.29 17.54 15.92
N MET A 8 16.63 16.78 16.78
CA MET A 8 17.17 15.51 17.23
C MET A 8 17.26 14.51 16.08
N CYS A 9 16.27 14.54 15.20
CA CYS A 9 16.29 13.71 14.02
C CYS A 9 17.40 14.11 13.03
N ILE A 10 17.73 15.38 12.99
CA ILE A 10 18.75 15.90 12.08
C ILE A 10 20.13 15.31 12.36
N ARG A 11 20.41 14.97 13.61
CA ARG A 11 21.68 14.35 13.95
C ARG A 11 21.91 13.02 13.27
N ASP A 12 20.84 12.24 13.19
CA ASP A 12 20.88 10.89 12.64
C ASP A 12 20.16 10.79 11.31
N SER A 13 19.57 11.91 10.88
CA SER A 13 18.77 11.96 9.66
C SER A 13 19.48 12.80 8.60
N PRO A 14 19.18 12.56 7.33
CA PRO A 14 19.75 13.34 6.26
C PRO A 14 19.31 14.79 6.29
N SER A 15 20.10 15.65 5.65
CA SER A 15 19.78 17.07 5.48
C SER A 15 18.47 17.23 4.70
N ALA A 16 17.96 18.47 4.62
CA ALA A 16 16.74 18.75 3.90
C ALA A 16 16.82 18.32 2.44
N GLU A 17 17.93 18.57 1.78
CA GLU A 17 18.15 18.17 0.39
C GLU A 17 18.14 16.65 0.26
N GLN A 18 18.81 15.98 1.18
CA GLN A 18 18.88 14.53 1.20
C GLN A 18 17.50 13.93 1.46
N ARG A 19 16.71 14.55 2.33
CA ARG A 19 15.34 14.10 2.58
C ARG A 19 14.45 14.23 1.35
N MET A 20 14.58 15.35 0.63
CA MET A 20 13.83 15.55 -0.60
C MET A 20 14.21 14.52 -1.65
N ASP A 21 15.50 14.26 -1.79
CA ASP A 21 15.97 13.22 -2.70
C ASP A 21 15.42 11.85 -2.30
N LEU A 22 15.44 11.56 -1.01
CA LEU A 22 14.91 10.32 -0.47
C LEU A 22 13.42 10.17 -0.77
N TYR A 23 12.64 11.22 -0.58
CA TYR A 23 11.21 11.20 -0.87
C TYR A 23 10.94 10.96 -2.36
N ARG A 24 11.75 11.53 -3.23
CA ARG A 24 11.65 11.29 -4.68
C ARG A 24 11.93 9.84 -5.01
N ARG A 25 12.93 9.27 -4.38
CA ARG A 25 13.30 7.87 -4.57
C ARG A 25 12.22 6.94 -4.05
N ILE A 26 11.63 7.27 -2.91
CA ILE A 26 10.50 6.51 -2.35
C ILE A 26 9.32 6.56 -3.31
N ALA A 27 9.03 7.74 -3.85
CA ALA A 27 7.93 7.91 -4.80
C ALA A 27 8.17 7.13 -6.10
N ALA A 28 9.41 6.86 -6.44
CA ALA A 28 9.77 6.14 -7.66
C ALA A 28 9.78 4.62 -7.47
N ILE A 29 9.56 4.13 -6.25
CA ILE A 29 9.57 2.69 -5.97
C ILE A 29 8.45 2.00 -6.74
N ARG A 30 8.79 0.92 -7.43
CA ARG A 30 7.84 0.11 -8.21
C ARG A 30 7.80 -1.35 -7.77
N THR A 31 8.85 -1.81 -7.11
CA THR A 31 8.98 -3.23 -6.73
C THR A 31 9.49 -3.34 -5.31
N ASP A 32 9.32 -4.52 -4.73
CA ASP A 32 9.88 -4.83 -3.41
C ASP A 32 11.41 -4.75 -3.44
N GLU A 33 12.00 -5.10 -4.57
CA GLU A 33 13.44 -5.03 -4.76
C GLU A 33 13.92 -3.58 -4.69
N ASP A 34 13.20 -2.66 -5.34
CA ASP A 34 13.52 -1.24 -5.28
C ASP A 34 13.50 -0.73 -3.83
N ALA A 35 12.50 -1.15 -3.06
CA ALA A 35 12.37 -0.75 -1.66
C ALA A 35 13.50 -1.34 -0.82
N SER A 36 13.85 -2.59 -1.07
CA SER A 36 14.92 -3.27 -0.35
C SER A 36 16.26 -2.60 -0.61
N ASP A 37 16.53 -2.27 -1.87
CA ASP A 37 17.76 -1.57 -2.26
C ASP A 37 17.86 -0.21 -1.59
N LEU A 38 16.76 0.52 -1.53
CA LEU A 38 16.73 1.82 -0.88
C LEU A 38 16.96 1.70 0.62
N LEU A 39 16.34 0.70 1.26
CA LEU A 39 16.54 0.45 2.68
C LEU A 39 18.00 0.11 3.00
N ASP A 40 18.61 -0.72 2.17
CA ASP A 40 20.01 -1.11 2.34
C ASP A 40 20.93 0.12 2.22
N GLU A 41 20.67 0.98 1.24
CA GLU A 41 21.44 2.19 1.06
C GLU A 41 21.27 3.14 2.24
N MET A 42 20.05 3.27 2.75
CA MET A 42 19.78 4.11 3.91
C MET A 42 20.49 3.58 5.15
N LEU A 43 20.48 2.27 5.33
CA LEU A 43 21.14 1.64 6.45
C LEU A 43 22.63 1.92 6.42
N ASP A 44 23.24 1.85 5.25
CA ASP A 44 24.67 2.14 5.06
C ASP A 44 25.02 3.58 5.36
N ARG A 45 24.18 4.52 4.90
CA ARG A 45 24.47 5.95 5.00
C ARG A 45 24.07 6.56 6.33
N TYR A 46 22.93 6.14 6.86
CA TYR A 46 22.28 6.82 8.00
C TYR A 46 22.02 5.92 9.19
N GLY A 47 22.29 4.63 9.08
CA GLY A 47 21.93 3.67 10.08
C GLY A 47 20.46 3.27 9.92
N GLU A 48 19.80 2.91 11.01
CA GLU A 48 18.40 2.48 10.95
C GLU A 48 17.50 3.57 10.40
N ALA A 49 16.60 3.18 9.50
CA ALA A 49 15.64 4.10 8.94
C ALA A 49 14.62 4.53 10.00
N PRO A 50 14.29 5.83 10.08
CA PRO A 50 13.25 6.30 10.97
C PRO A 50 11.90 5.64 10.66
N LYS A 51 11.04 5.52 11.66
CA LYS A 51 9.71 4.92 11.49
C LYS A 51 8.89 5.64 10.43
N SER A 52 9.04 6.97 10.35
CA SER A 52 8.32 7.77 9.36
C SER A 52 8.72 7.40 7.93
N VAL A 53 10.00 7.11 7.73
CA VAL A 53 10.50 6.69 6.42
C VAL A 53 10.00 5.28 6.08
N LEU A 54 10.01 4.38 7.05
CA LEU A 54 9.49 3.03 6.87
C LEU A 54 8.00 3.06 6.50
N ALA A 55 7.24 3.94 7.13
CA ALA A 55 5.82 4.12 6.81
C ALA A 55 5.63 4.62 5.38
N LEU A 56 6.47 5.54 4.93
CA LEU A 56 6.41 6.04 3.56
C LEU A 56 6.76 4.95 2.55
N LEU A 57 7.72 4.11 2.87
CA LEU A 57 8.08 2.97 2.04
C LEU A 57 6.92 1.99 1.92
N ASP A 58 6.25 1.71 3.04
CA ASP A 58 5.08 0.82 3.04
C ASP A 58 3.96 1.38 2.17
N VAL A 59 3.72 2.68 2.25
CA VAL A 59 2.71 3.34 1.41
C VAL A 59 3.10 3.27 -0.07
N ALA A 60 4.38 3.48 -0.38
CA ALA A 60 4.86 3.42 -1.75
C ALA A 60 4.72 2.00 -2.34
N LEU A 61 5.04 1.00 -1.53
CA LEU A 61 4.88 -0.40 -1.93
C LEU A 61 3.41 -0.75 -2.14
N LEU A 62 2.55 -0.28 -1.24
CA LEU A 62 1.11 -0.49 -1.36
C LEU A 62 0.58 0.15 -2.64
N ARG A 63 1.01 1.36 -2.94
CA ARG A 63 0.61 2.06 -4.16
C ARG A 63 1.04 1.31 -5.41
N SER A 64 2.27 0.82 -5.41
CA SER A 64 2.79 0.04 -6.52
C SER A 64 2.03 -1.27 -6.71
N ALA A 65 1.78 -1.98 -5.61
CA ALA A 65 1.02 -3.22 -5.65
C ALA A 65 -0.41 -2.98 -6.10
N ALA A 66 -1.02 -1.88 -5.62
CA ALA A 66 -2.38 -1.50 -6.00
C ALA A 66 -2.48 -1.24 -7.50
N ALA A 67 -1.51 -0.54 -8.06
CA ALA A 67 -1.48 -0.27 -9.50
C ALA A 67 -1.43 -1.57 -10.29
N LYS A 68 -0.63 -2.52 -9.85
CA LYS A 68 -0.53 -3.83 -10.49
C LYS A 68 -1.82 -4.64 -10.37
N ALA A 69 -2.54 -4.46 -9.29
CA ALA A 69 -3.82 -5.12 -9.07
C ALA A 69 -4.99 -4.44 -9.78
N GLY A 70 -4.74 -3.31 -10.43
CA GLY A 70 -5.78 -2.55 -11.12
C GLY A 70 -6.55 -1.60 -10.22
N VAL A 71 -6.02 -1.30 -9.03
CA VAL A 71 -6.63 -0.37 -8.10
C VAL A 71 -6.12 1.04 -8.39
N SER A 72 -7.02 1.97 -8.62
CA SER A 72 -6.67 3.36 -8.98
C SER A 72 -6.57 4.28 -7.78
N ASP A 73 -7.27 3.96 -6.70
CA ASP A 73 -7.25 4.79 -5.51
C ASP A 73 -7.60 3.96 -4.27
N ILE A 74 -6.99 4.31 -3.15
CA ILE A 74 -7.27 3.69 -1.86
C ILE A 74 -7.56 4.81 -0.87
N SER A 75 -8.71 4.73 -0.22
CA SER A 75 -9.10 5.70 0.78
C SER A 75 -9.74 5.02 1.99
N GLN A 76 -9.73 5.72 3.09
CA GLN A 76 -10.34 5.24 4.32
C GLN A 76 -11.35 6.27 4.81
N LYS A 77 -12.50 5.78 5.24
CA LYS A 77 -13.51 6.63 5.86
C LYS A 77 -14.06 5.90 7.07
N GLY A 78 -13.69 6.37 8.26
CA GLY A 78 -14.07 5.68 9.49
C GLY A 78 -13.50 4.27 9.52
N SER A 79 -14.36 3.28 9.67
CA SER A 79 -13.98 1.87 9.68
C SER A 79 -14.10 1.22 8.31
N LEU A 80 -14.28 2.01 7.26
CA LEU A 80 -14.42 1.48 5.90
C LEU A 80 -13.19 1.83 5.09
N LEU A 81 -12.61 0.81 4.47
CA LEU A 81 -11.49 0.94 3.55
C LEU A 81 -12.05 0.78 2.14
N ARG A 82 -11.83 1.77 1.29
CA ARG A 82 -12.37 1.79 -0.06
C ARG A 82 -11.25 1.74 -1.09
N LEU A 83 -11.34 0.77 -2.01
CA LEU A 83 -10.42 0.63 -3.12
C LEU A 83 -11.18 0.87 -4.42
N GLN A 84 -10.85 1.96 -5.11
CA GLN A 84 -11.42 2.23 -6.42
C GLN A 84 -10.70 1.37 -7.46
N LEU A 85 -11.48 0.77 -8.34
CA LEU A 85 -10.95 -0.14 -9.35
C LEU A 85 -10.81 0.58 -10.69
N GLY A 86 -9.57 0.73 -11.14
CA GLY A 86 -9.29 1.30 -12.46
C GLY A 86 -9.46 0.28 -13.56
N VAL A 87 -9.25 -1.00 -13.22
CA VAL A 87 -9.45 -2.12 -14.13
C VAL A 87 -10.41 -3.08 -13.47
N PHE A 88 -11.42 -3.52 -14.22
CA PHE A 88 -12.46 -4.40 -13.70
C PHE A 88 -12.19 -5.84 -14.13
N HIS A 89 -11.90 -6.69 -13.16
CA HIS A 89 -11.72 -8.13 -13.37
C HIS A 89 -12.82 -8.88 -12.61
N PRO A 90 -13.93 -9.21 -13.26
CA PRO A 90 -15.06 -9.84 -12.55
C PRO A 90 -14.70 -11.12 -11.82
N GLN A 91 -13.89 -11.97 -12.44
CA GLN A 91 -13.51 -13.25 -11.84
C GLN A 91 -12.68 -13.06 -10.58
N ALA A 92 -11.74 -12.10 -10.62
CA ALA A 92 -10.91 -11.78 -9.47
C ALA A 92 -11.76 -11.22 -8.33
N LEU A 93 -12.70 -10.36 -8.64
CA LEU A 93 -13.58 -9.75 -7.65
C LEU A 93 -14.46 -10.79 -6.98
N VAL A 94 -15.02 -11.71 -7.75
CA VAL A 94 -15.84 -12.80 -7.20
C VAL A 94 -15.00 -13.69 -6.29
N ALA A 95 -13.79 -14.01 -6.71
CA ALA A 95 -12.90 -14.86 -5.92
C ALA A 95 -12.55 -14.21 -4.58
N VAL A 96 -12.20 -12.92 -4.60
CA VAL A 96 -11.83 -12.20 -3.39
C VAL A 96 -13.04 -12.02 -2.46
N CYS A 97 -14.18 -11.62 -3.00
CA CYS A 97 -15.39 -11.43 -2.21
C CYS A 97 -15.89 -12.73 -1.60
N GLY A 98 -15.65 -13.85 -2.27
CA GLY A 98 -16.03 -15.16 -1.77
C GLY A 98 -15.04 -15.78 -0.80
N HIS A 99 -13.89 -15.17 -0.61
CA HIS A 99 -12.87 -15.69 0.30
C HIS A 99 -13.35 -15.60 1.75
N ALA A 100 -13.11 -16.68 2.51
CA ALA A 100 -13.58 -16.74 3.91
C ALA A 100 -13.06 -15.61 4.77
N LYS A 101 -11.85 -15.13 4.48
CA LYS A 101 -11.20 -14.04 5.18
C LYS A 101 -12.00 -12.73 5.13
N TYR A 102 -12.74 -12.53 4.02
CA TYR A 102 -13.47 -11.29 3.79
C TYR A 102 -14.98 -11.46 3.89
N ARG A 103 -15.43 -12.62 4.31
CA ARG A 103 -16.85 -12.93 4.39
C ARG A 103 -17.58 -11.88 5.24
N GLN A 104 -18.63 -11.29 4.68
CA GLN A 104 -19.45 -10.27 5.32
C GLN A 104 -18.73 -8.95 5.60
N ARG A 105 -17.47 -8.83 5.20
CA ARG A 105 -16.70 -7.61 5.41
C ARG A 105 -16.44 -6.85 4.11
N LEU A 106 -16.42 -7.56 3.00
CA LEU A 106 -16.07 -6.99 1.70
C LEU A 106 -17.31 -6.89 0.82
N THR A 107 -17.56 -5.69 0.31
CA THR A 107 -18.68 -5.45 -0.60
C THR A 107 -18.19 -4.74 -1.85
N LEU A 108 -18.82 -5.03 -2.97
CA LEU A 108 -18.54 -4.37 -4.24
C LEU A 108 -19.60 -3.30 -4.46
N ALA A 109 -19.17 -2.05 -4.54
CA ALA A 109 -20.04 -0.93 -4.87
C ALA A 109 -20.01 -0.75 -6.38
N ALA A 110 -21.15 -0.99 -7.03
CA ALA A 110 -21.29 -0.76 -8.45
C ALA A 110 -21.69 0.69 -8.70
N GLY A 111 -21.01 1.34 -9.61
CA GLY A 111 -21.26 2.74 -9.97
C GLY A 111 -20.48 3.04 -11.22
N GLU A 112 -20.34 4.32 -11.54
CA GLU A 112 -19.51 4.73 -12.68
C GLU A 112 -18.09 4.20 -12.51
N ILE A 113 -17.59 4.26 -11.27
CA ILE A 113 -16.29 3.71 -10.90
C ILE A 113 -16.53 2.63 -9.88
N PRO A 114 -16.35 1.35 -10.24
CA PRO A 114 -16.51 0.28 -9.25
C PRO A 114 -15.50 0.38 -8.13
N ALA A 115 -15.93 0.04 -6.94
CA ALA A 115 -15.08 0.11 -5.76
C ALA A 115 -15.35 -1.06 -4.82
N LEU A 116 -14.28 -1.57 -4.21
CA LEU A 116 -14.39 -2.54 -3.13
C LEU A 116 -14.39 -1.78 -1.81
N THR A 117 -15.30 -2.15 -0.91
CA THR A 117 -15.35 -1.58 0.43
C THR A 117 -15.14 -2.67 1.44
N LEU A 118 -14.13 -2.53 2.26
CA LEU A 118 -13.80 -3.49 3.32
C LEU A 118 -14.11 -2.87 4.67
N LYS A 119 -14.89 -3.58 5.47
CA LYS A 119 -15.18 -3.15 6.83
C LYS A 119 -14.04 -3.61 7.73
N LEU A 120 -13.37 -2.63 8.35
CA LEU A 120 -12.24 -2.89 9.23
C LEU A 120 -12.73 -3.37 10.60
N LYS A 121 -11.99 -4.29 11.19
CA LYS A 121 -12.24 -4.74 12.56
C LYS A 121 -11.70 -3.71 13.54
N PRO A 122 -12.28 -3.63 14.75
CA PRO A 122 -11.72 -2.74 15.78
C PRO A 122 -10.27 -3.08 16.05
N GLY A 123 -9.41 -2.06 16.01
CA GLY A 123 -7.99 -2.26 16.24
C GLY A 123 -7.19 -2.79 15.08
N GLU A 124 -7.83 -3.05 13.95
CA GLU A 124 -7.13 -3.54 12.76
C GLU A 124 -6.32 -2.40 12.12
N ASP A 125 -5.07 -2.71 11.75
CA ASP A 125 -4.21 -1.75 11.08
C ASP A 125 -4.70 -1.55 9.64
N VAL A 126 -5.02 -0.32 9.29
CA VAL A 126 -5.56 0.04 7.98
C VAL A 126 -4.57 -0.31 6.86
N LEU A 127 -3.31 0.02 7.06
CA LEU A 127 -2.28 -0.21 6.06
C LEU A 127 -2.07 -1.69 5.80
N GLU A 128 -2.06 -2.49 6.85
CA GLU A 128 -1.93 -3.93 6.75
C GLU A 128 -3.14 -4.54 6.07
N ALA A 129 -4.34 -4.10 6.44
CA ALA A 129 -5.57 -4.56 5.82
C ALA A 129 -5.60 -4.23 4.33
N ALA A 130 -5.19 -3.02 3.97
CA ALA A 130 -5.13 -2.58 2.58
C ALA A 130 -4.12 -3.42 1.79
N ARG A 131 -2.97 -3.69 2.38
CA ARG A 131 -1.92 -4.50 1.76
C ARG A 131 -2.42 -5.92 1.50
N ASP A 132 -3.05 -6.54 2.49
CA ASP A 132 -3.58 -7.88 2.36
C ASP A 132 -4.63 -7.97 1.25
N LEU A 133 -5.53 -7.00 1.23
CA LEU A 133 -6.61 -6.99 0.23
C LEU A 133 -6.05 -6.78 -1.18
N VAL A 134 -5.10 -5.86 -1.34
CA VAL A 134 -4.45 -5.60 -2.62
C VAL A 134 -3.70 -6.84 -3.09
N GLU A 135 -2.99 -7.51 -2.20
CA GLU A 135 -2.25 -8.71 -2.52
C GLU A 135 -3.18 -9.84 -2.95
N ASP A 136 -4.25 -10.04 -2.21
CA ASP A 136 -5.24 -11.07 -2.54
C ASP A 136 -5.91 -10.78 -3.89
N LEU A 137 -6.21 -9.52 -4.15
CA LEU A 137 -6.79 -9.10 -5.42
C LEU A 137 -5.82 -9.32 -6.58
N LYS A 138 -4.56 -8.99 -6.37
CA LYS A 138 -3.50 -9.20 -7.36
C LYS A 138 -3.34 -10.68 -7.69
N LEU A 139 -3.30 -11.53 -6.67
CA LEU A 139 -3.18 -12.97 -6.87
C LEU A 139 -4.40 -13.54 -7.59
N ALA A 140 -5.59 -13.08 -7.23
CA ALA A 140 -6.81 -13.52 -7.88
C ALA A 140 -6.83 -13.11 -9.35
N ALA A 141 -6.35 -11.90 -9.66
CA ALA A 141 -6.27 -11.43 -11.04
C ALA A 141 -5.25 -12.23 -11.85
N GLU A 142 -4.13 -12.58 -11.24
CA GLU A 142 -3.10 -13.40 -11.89
C GLU A 142 -3.62 -14.80 -12.16
N GLU A 143 -4.33 -15.40 -11.21
CA GLU A 143 -4.94 -16.71 -11.37
C GLU A 143 -5.99 -16.71 -12.48
N ALA A 144 -6.80 -15.66 -12.52
CA ALA A 144 -7.82 -15.53 -13.55
C ALA A 144 -7.19 -15.40 -14.94
N ALA A 145 -6.10 -14.67 -15.05
CA ALA A 145 -5.39 -14.50 -16.32
C ALA A 145 -4.65 -15.76 -16.71
N GLY A 146 -3.99 -16.42 -15.74
CA GLY A 146 -3.21 -17.63 -16.00
C GLY A 146 -4.06 -18.89 -16.14
N GLY A 147 -5.25 -18.90 -15.54
CA GLY A 147 -6.13 -20.03 -15.59
C GLY A 147 -6.99 -20.12 -16.85
N THR A 148 -6.86 -19.15 -17.74
CA THR A 148 -7.61 -19.16 -18.98
C THR A 148 -6.93 -20.08 -19.99
N PRO A 149 -7.58 -21.15 -20.37
CA PRO A 149 -6.98 -22.05 -21.36
C PRO A 149 -6.92 -21.43 -22.73
#